data_6824a2c0b9d1b20c197cef9fc3091f73
#
_entry.id   6824a2c0b9d1b20c197cef9fc3091f73
#
_cell.length_a   1.000
_cell.length_b   1.000
_cell.length_c   1.000
_cell.angle_alpha   90.00
_cell.angle_beta   90.00
_cell.angle_gamma   90.00
#
_symmetry.space_group_name_H-M   'P 1'
#
loop_
_entity.id
_entity.type
_entity.pdbx_description
1 polymer ?
#
loop_
_entity_poly.entity_id
_entity_poly.type
_entity_poly.pdbx_seq_one_letter_code
_entity_poly.pdbx_strand_id
1 'polypeptide(L)'
;MKNILFLCTGNSCRSQMAEGFCRKHWGHVFNVYSAGTKKHGMNARAIQVMKEVGVDISAHSSKTTDELPPVNFDFVVTVCDAAKENCPYFPGGKVVHMGFQDPPALTRDMDDEEEILKVYRRVRDEIETAIQRLPGELGERP
;
A
#
# COMPACT_ATOMS: atom_id res chain seq x y z
N MET A 1 20.76 0.77 -0.73
CA MET A 1 19.42 0.44 -1.29
C MET A 1 18.63 1.72 -1.51
N LYS A 2 17.81 1.74 -2.52
CA LYS A 2 16.94 2.89 -2.78
C LYS A 2 15.71 2.87 -1.88
N ASN A 3 15.20 4.06 -1.58
CA ASN A 3 14.04 4.23 -0.71
C ASN A 3 12.77 4.36 -1.54
N ILE A 4 11.74 3.58 -1.19
CA ILE A 4 10.46 3.61 -1.86
C ILE A 4 9.34 3.90 -0.85
N LEU A 5 8.42 4.78 -1.23
CA LEU A 5 7.30 5.20 -0.38
C LEU A 5 5.98 4.90 -1.09
N PHE A 6 5.10 4.19 -0.39
CA PHE A 6 3.72 3.97 -0.85
C PHE A 6 2.78 4.93 -0.15
N LEU A 7 2.00 5.66 -0.92
CA LEU A 7 1.07 6.67 -0.40
C LEU A 7 -0.38 6.30 -0.70
N CYS A 8 -1.25 6.45 0.30
CA CYS A 8 -2.69 6.48 0.11
C CYS A 8 -3.29 7.47 1.11
N THR A 9 -4.62 7.55 1.22
CA THR A 9 -5.25 8.56 2.07
C THR A 9 -5.06 8.28 3.55
N GLY A 10 -5.49 7.09 4.03
CA GLY A 10 -5.52 6.78 5.45
C GLY A 10 -4.35 5.96 5.99
N ASN A 11 -3.49 5.45 5.12
CA ASN A 11 -2.39 4.54 5.47
C ASN A 11 -2.87 3.39 6.38
N SER A 12 -4.00 2.79 6.02
CA SER A 12 -4.60 1.73 6.83
C SER A 12 -4.79 0.41 6.07
N CYS A 13 -4.98 0.46 4.77
CA CYS A 13 -5.30 -0.72 3.96
C CYS A 13 -4.36 -0.87 2.76
N ARG A 14 -4.63 -0.15 1.65
CA ARG A 14 -3.92 -0.34 0.38
C ARG A 14 -2.42 -0.11 0.47
N SER A 15 -1.98 1.00 1.04
CA SER A 15 -0.55 1.29 1.16
C SER A 15 0.14 0.36 2.14
N GLN A 16 -0.57 -0.13 3.16
CA GLN A 16 -0.02 -1.10 4.10
C GLN A 16 0.17 -2.47 3.43
N MET A 17 -0.79 -2.90 2.61
CA MET A 17 -0.64 -4.14 1.85
C MET A 17 0.51 -4.02 0.84
N ALA A 18 0.62 -2.87 0.16
CA ALA A 18 1.71 -2.62 -0.78
C ALA A 18 3.06 -2.68 -0.07
N GLU A 19 3.18 -2.05 1.10
CA GLU A 19 4.40 -2.11 1.89
C GLU A 19 4.75 -3.55 2.26
N GLY A 20 3.77 -4.33 2.72
CA GLY A 20 3.98 -5.72 3.10
C GLY A 20 4.48 -6.58 1.95
N PHE A 21 3.85 -6.46 0.78
CA PHE A 21 4.29 -7.22 -0.39
C PHE A 21 5.65 -6.77 -0.91
N CYS A 22 5.91 -5.47 -0.90
CA CYS A 22 7.20 -4.95 -1.35
C CYS A 22 8.34 -5.43 -0.45
N ARG A 23 8.13 -5.44 0.87
CA ARG A 23 9.13 -6.01 1.79
C ARG A 23 9.36 -7.49 1.52
N LYS A 24 8.28 -8.24 1.24
CA LYS A 24 8.37 -9.68 0.97
C LYS A 24 9.14 -9.96 -0.32
N HIS A 25 8.77 -9.29 -1.41
CA HIS A 25 9.33 -9.59 -2.74
C HIS A 25 10.62 -8.82 -3.03
N TRP A 26 10.76 -7.61 -2.51
CA TRP A 26 11.82 -6.69 -2.90
C TRP A 26 12.55 -6.05 -1.71
N GLY A 27 12.44 -6.62 -0.51
CA GLY A 27 13.13 -6.11 0.67
C GLY A 27 14.65 -6.10 0.57
N HIS A 28 15.18 -6.87 -0.37
CA HIS A 28 16.64 -6.90 -0.66
C HIS A 28 17.03 -5.84 -1.70
N VAL A 29 16.05 -5.15 -2.29
CA VAL A 29 16.27 -4.10 -3.32
C VAL A 29 15.96 -2.73 -2.76
N PHE A 30 14.90 -2.61 -1.96
CA PHE A 30 14.39 -1.33 -1.45
C PHE A 30 14.31 -1.28 0.07
N ASN A 31 14.52 -0.07 0.61
CA ASN A 31 14.02 0.29 1.93
C ASN A 31 12.57 0.76 1.73
N VAL A 32 11.62 0.10 2.38
CA VAL A 32 10.19 0.27 2.08
C VAL A 32 9.48 1.05 3.17
N TYR A 33 8.72 2.06 2.76
CA TYR A 33 7.95 2.94 3.66
C TYR A 33 6.54 3.09 3.12
N SER A 34 5.59 3.43 4.01
CA SER A 34 4.25 3.85 3.61
C SER A 34 3.76 4.97 4.50
N ALA A 35 2.85 5.79 4.00
CA ALA A 35 2.25 6.89 4.74
C ALA A 35 0.94 7.32 4.08
N GLY A 36 0.20 8.20 4.75
CA GLY A 36 -1.01 8.79 4.22
C GLY A 36 -1.11 10.26 4.58
N THR A 37 -2.17 10.91 4.14
CA THR A 37 -2.48 12.28 4.55
C THR A 37 -3.09 12.30 5.95
N LYS A 38 -3.68 11.17 6.37
CA LYS A 38 -4.30 10.97 7.67
C LYS A 38 -3.90 9.61 8.23
N LYS A 39 -4.04 9.42 9.53
CA LYS A 39 -3.85 8.13 10.19
C LYS A 39 -5.21 7.55 10.56
N HIS A 40 -5.62 6.48 9.88
CA HIS A 40 -6.87 5.80 10.20
C HIS A 40 -6.66 4.53 11.05
N GLY A 41 -5.41 4.25 11.45
CA GLY A 41 -5.05 3.02 12.15
C GLY A 41 -4.95 1.85 11.17
N MET A 42 -4.55 0.70 11.66
CA MET A 42 -4.44 -0.50 10.83
C MET A 42 -5.83 -1.12 10.63
N ASN A 43 -6.11 -1.52 9.39
CA ASN A 43 -7.37 -2.15 9.02
C ASN A 43 -7.32 -3.65 9.36
N ALA A 44 -8.21 -4.12 10.25
CA ALA A 44 -8.20 -5.50 10.73
C ALA A 44 -8.41 -6.52 9.60
N ARG A 45 -9.26 -6.21 8.62
CA ARG A 45 -9.48 -7.12 7.50
C ARG A 45 -8.27 -7.18 6.57
N ALA A 46 -7.57 -6.06 6.37
CA ALA A 46 -6.33 -6.05 5.62
C ALA A 46 -5.28 -6.94 6.30
N ILE A 47 -5.13 -6.84 7.61
CA ILE A 47 -4.22 -7.70 8.38
C ILE A 47 -4.59 -9.17 8.18
N GLN A 48 -5.88 -9.49 8.26
CA GLN A 48 -6.39 -10.85 8.12
C GLN A 48 -6.08 -11.45 6.75
N VAL A 49 -6.42 -10.74 5.67
CA VAL A 49 -6.24 -11.28 4.32
C VAL A 49 -4.76 -11.33 3.91
N MET A 50 -3.93 -10.45 4.44
CA MET A 50 -2.49 -10.52 4.21
C MET A 50 -1.88 -11.73 4.90
N LYS A 51 -2.34 -12.06 6.10
CA LYS A 51 -1.88 -13.24 6.83
C LYS A 51 -2.21 -14.52 6.07
N GLU A 52 -3.33 -14.56 5.36
CA GLU A 52 -3.72 -15.71 4.53
C GLU A 52 -2.66 -16.08 3.50
N VAL A 53 -1.89 -15.10 3.03
CA VAL A 53 -0.84 -15.31 2.02
C VAL A 53 0.57 -15.22 2.61
N GLY A 54 0.67 -15.34 3.94
CA GLY A 54 1.96 -15.42 4.63
C GLY A 54 2.64 -14.08 4.86
N VAL A 55 1.92 -12.97 4.78
CA VAL A 55 2.48 -11.63 5.02
C VAL A 55 1.82 -11.03 6.26
N ASP A 56 2.58 -10.92 7.34
CA ASP A 56 2.07 -10.36 8.59
C ASP A 56 2.36 -8.86 8.65
N ILE A 57 1.30 -8.05 8.56
CA ILE A 57 1.41 -6.60 8.70
C ILE A 57 0.85 -6.09 10.04
N SER A 58 0.60 -6.99 10.99
CA SER A 58 0.02 -6.61 12.29
C SER A 58 0.93 -5.69 13.10
N ALA A 59 2.24 -5.75 12.88
CA ALA A 59 3.22 -4.89 13.55
C ALA A 59 3.42 -3.54 12.87
N HIS A 60 2.82 -3.34 11.69
CA HIS A 60 2.88 -2.04 11.01
C HIS A 60 2.06 -1.00 11.75
N SER A 61 2.39 0.27 11.56
CA SER A 61 1.60 1.38 12.12
C SER A 61 1.20 2.34 11.02
N SER A 62 -0.02 2.86 11.13
CA SER A 62 -0.52 3.91 10.27
C SER A 62 0.20 5.22 10.61
N LYS A 63 0.60 6.00 9.59
CA LYS A 63 1.34 7.24 9.81
C LYS A 63 1.04 8.27 8.72
N THR A 64 1.26 9.54 9.06
CA THR A 64 1.19 10.63 8.09
C THR A 64 2.57 10.88 7.50
N THR A 65 2.62 11.66 6.41
CA THR A 65 3.89 11.92 5.71
C THR A 65 4.90 12.67 6.57
N ASP A 66 4.43 13.52 7.49
CA ASP A 66 5.32 14.26 8.39
C ASP A 66 5.94 13.38 9.49
N GLU A 67 5.45 12.16 9.66
CA GLU A 67 6.03 11.19 10.59
C GLU A 67 7.09 10.30 9.94
N LEU A 68 7.33 10.46 8.65
CA LEU A 68 8.36 9.70 7.93
C LEU A 68 9.75 10.15 8.38
N PRO A 69 10.75 9.23 8.36
CA PRO A 69 12.12 9.62 8.67
C PRO A 69 12.67 10.61 7.63
N PRO A 70 13.69 11.41 7.99
CA PRO A 70 14.26 12.41 7.08
C PRO A 70 15.18 11.78 6.04
N VAL A 71 14.60 10.96 5.15
CA VAL A 71 15.33 10.30 4.06
C VAL A 71 14.79 10.81 2.72
N ASN A 72 15.62 10.74 1.69
CA ASN A 72 15.19 11.03 0.33
C ASN A 72 14.55 9.79 -0.27
N PHE A 73 13.34 9.94 -0.81
CA PHE A 73 12.65 8.83 -1.47
C PHE A 73 13.00 8.85 -2.95
N ASP A 74 13.60 7.77 -3.42
CA ASP A 74 13.95 7.60 -4.83
C ASP A 74 12.70 7.36 -5.66
N PHE A 75 11.72 6.69 -5.06
CA PHE A 75 10.43 6.39 -5.70
C PHE A 75 9.29 6.70 -4.75
N VAL A 76 8.24 7.32 -5.28
CA VAL A 76 6.98 7.55 -4.57
C VAL A 76 5.87 6.93 -5.40
N VAL A 77 5.16 5.95 -4.83
CA VAL A 77 4.09 5.22 -5.51
C VAL A 77 2.77 5.53 -4.82
N THR A 78 1.86 6.20 -5.53
CA THR A 78 0.52 6.46 -5.01
C THR A 78 -0.38 5.29 -5.38
N VAL A 79 -1.13 4.78 -4.40
CA VAL A 79 -1.97 3.58 -4.57
C VAL A 79 -3.47 3.86 -4.37
N CYS A 80 -3.85 5.11 -4.22
CA CYS A 80 -5.25 5.51 -4.09
C CYS A 80 -5.98 5.42 -5.44
N ASP A 81 -7.32 5.42 -5.39
CA ASP A 81 -8.16 5.42 -6.58
C ASP A 81 -8.35 6.88 -7.04
N ALA A 82 -7.58 7.30 -8.03
CA ALA A 82 -7.59 8.68 -8.52
C ALA A 82 -8.95 9.13 -9.07
N ALA A 83 -9.80 8.18 -9.49
CA ALA A 83 -11.13 8.51 -10.00
C ALA A 83 -12.11 8.87 -8.89
N LYS A 84 -11.87 8.45 -7.66
CA LYS A 84 -12.79 8.58 -6.52
C LYS A 84 -12.19 9.28 -5.30
N GLU A 85 -10.90 9.54 -5.31
CA GLU A 85 -10.18 10.12 -4.17
C GLU A 85 -9.21 11.18 -4.64
N ASN A 86 -8.89 12.12 -3.75
CA ASN A 86 -7.80 13.05 -3.96
C ASN A 86 -6.50 12.36 -3.53
N CYS A 87 -5.72 11.90 -4.50
CA CYS A 87 -4.45 11.25 -4.19
C CYS A 87 -3.46 12.25 -3.60
N PRO A 88 -2.76 11.89 -2.52
CA PRO A 88 -1.77 12.78 -1.94
C PRO A 88 -0.59 12.98 -2.88
N TYR A 89 0.06 14.14 -2.76
CA TYR A 89 1.30 14.43 -3.46
C TYR A 89 2.45 14.46 -2.45
N PHE A 90 3.55 13.85 -2.80
CA PHE A 90 4.77 13.90 -2.00
C PHE A 90 5.96 13.95 -2.96
N PRO A 91 6.88 14.92 -2.80
CA PRO A 91 8.02 15.04 -3.70
C PRO A 91 9.01 13.89 -3.50
N GLY A 92 9.47 13.34 -4.61
CA GLY A 92 10.46 12.26 -4.62
C GLY A 92 11.18 12.25 -5.96
N GLY A 93 12.11 11.32 -6.13
CA GLY A 93 12.88 11.20 -7.36
C GLY A 93 11.99 10.84 -8.54
N LYS A 94 11.22 9.76 -8.44
CA LYS A 94 10.29 9.34 -9.48
C LYS A 94 8.95 9.06 -8.82
N VAL A 95 7.90 9.71 -9.32
CA VAL A 95 6.53 9.53 -8.81
C VAL A 95 5.75 8.68 -9.81
N VAL A 96 5.16 7.58 -9.33
CA VAL A 96 4.40 6.64 -10.14
C VAL A 96 3.05 6.43 -9.48
N HIS A 97 1.99 6.31 -10.28
CA HIS A 97 0.65 6.01 -9.78
C HIS A 97 0.27 4.57 -10.14
N MET A 98 -0.12 3.80 -9.11
CA MET A 98 -0.64 2.43 -9.25
C MET A 98 -1.94 2.37 -8.48
N GLY A 99 -3.05 2.78 -9.10
CA GLY A 99 -4.33 2.94 -8.42
C GLY A 99 -5.03 1.62 -8.14
N PHE A 100 -5.62 1.52 -6.94
CA PHE A 100 -6.44 0.38 -6.54
C PHE A 100 -7.71 0.87 -5.86
N GLN A 101 -8.81 0.13 -6.04
CA GLN A 101 -10.06 0.44 -5.36
C GLN A 101 -9.88 0.28 -3.84
N ASP A 102 -10.65 1.06 -3.09
CA ASP A 102 -10.56 1.09 -1.63
C ASP A 102 -11.51 0.05 -1.01
N PRO A 103 -10.98 -1.07 -0.46
CA PRO A 103 -11.85 -2.11 0.10
C PRO A 103 -12.83 -1.60 1.17
N PRO A 104 -12.42 -0.74 2.14
CA PRO A 104 -13.40 -0.20 3.09
C PRO A 104 -14.57 0.55 2.42
N ALA A 105 -14.29 1.35 1.39
CA ALA A 105 -15.34 2.09 0.70
C ALA A 105 -16.26 1.15 -0.08
N LEU A 106 -15.69 0.13 -0.75
CA LEU A 106 -16.45 -0.83 -1.53
C LEU A 106 -17.38 -1.70 -0.66
N THR A 107 -17.03 -1.93 0.59
CA THR A 107 -17.74 -2.84 1.48
C THR A 107 -18.58 -2.13 2.54
N ARG A 108 -18.68 -0.80 2.48
CA ARG A 108 -19.35 0.02 3.50
C ARG A 108 -20.78 -0.43 3.80
N ASP A 109 -21.54 -0.78 2.76
CA ASP A 109 -22.96 -1.15 2.87
C ASP A 109 -23.19 -2.66 2.82
N MET A 110 -22.14 -3.47 3.00
CA MET A 110 -22.22 -4.92 2.97
C MET A 110 -22.28 -5.48 4.39
N ASP A 111 -23.09 -6.53 4.58
CA ASP A 111 -23.30 -7.15 5.89
C ASP A 111 -22.65 -8.53 6.01
N ASP A 112 -22.46 -9.23 4.91
CA ASP A 112 -21.91 -10.59 4.90
C ASP A 112 -20.40 -10.54 4.98
N GLU A 113 -19.82 -11.01 6.09
CA GLU A 113 -18.37 -10.94 6.33
C GLU A 113 -17.58 -11.69 5.25
N GLU A 114 -18.07 -12.86 4.79
CA GLU A 114 -17.35 -13.61 3.77
C GLU A 114 -17.33 -12.88 2.43
N GLU A 115 -18.43 -12.21 2.07
CA GLU A 115 -18.48 -11.40 0.85
C GLU A 115 -17.58 -10.16 0.97
N ILE A 116 -17.51 -9.56 2.16
CA ILE A 116 -16.60 -8.44 2.44
C ILE A 116 -15.15 -8.90 2.25
N LEU A 117 -14.79 -10.04 2.81
CA LEU A 117 -13.44 -10.58 2.70
C LEU A 117 -13.05 -10.90 1.25
N LYS A 118 -14.01 -11.32 0.43
CA LYS A 118 -13.74 -11.55 -1.00
C LYS A 118 -13.28 -10.28 -1.70
N VAL A 119 -13.86 -9.13 -1.35
CA VAL A 119 -13.44 -7.83 -1.90
C VAL A 119 -12.00 -7.51 -1.47
N TYR A 120 -11.70 -7.68 -0.18
CA TYR A 120 -10.35 -7.45 0.34
C TYR A 120 -9.32 -8.39 -0.32
N ARG A 121 -9.67 -9.66 -0.51
CA ARG A 121 -8.79 -10.63 -1.17
C ARG A 121 -8.53 -10.27 -2.62
N ARG A 122 -9.54 -9.81 -3.34
CA ARG A 122 -9.40 -9.38 -4.74
C ARG A 122 -8.41 -8.21 -4.85
N VAL A 123 -8.61 -7.17 -4.05
CA VAL A 123 -7.73 -6.00 -4.08
C VAL A 123 -6.32 -6.37 -3.62
N ARG A 124 -6.20 -7.20 -2.58
CA ARG A 124 -4.92 -7.74 -2.13
C ARG A 124 -4.14 -8.40 -3.28
N ASP A 125 -4.83 -9.26 -4.05
CA ASP A 125 -4.20 -10.01 -5.13
C ASP A 125 -3.80 -9.08 -6.28
N GLU A 126 -4.60 -8.06 -6.57
CA GLU A 126 -4.26 -7.03 -7.57
C GLU A 126 -3.00 -6.26 -7.14
N ILE A 127 -2.91 -5.91 -5.88
CA ILE A 127 -1.75 -5.20 -5.34
C ILE A 127 -0.50 -6.09 -5.43
N GLU A 128 -0.61 -7.35 -5.04
CA GLU A 128 0.53 -8.27 -5.12
C GLU A 128 1.05 -8.41 -6.55
N THR A 129 0.16 -8.59 -7.52
CA THR A 129 0.54 -8.70 -8.93
C THR A 129 1.30 -7.45 -9.40
N ALA A 130 0.80 -6.27 -9.02
CA ALA A 130 1.45 -5.02 -9.39
C ALA A 130 2.83 -4.88 -8.72
N ILE A 131 2.93 -5.24 -7.45
CA ILE A 131 4.19 -5.16 -6.69
C ILE A 131 5.24 -6.12 -7.27
N GLN A 132 4.82 -7.30 -7.71
CA GLN A 132 5.76 -8.26 -8.33
C GLN A 132 6.42 -7.70 -9.60
N ARG A 133 5.76 -6.78 -10.29
CA ARG A 133 6.29 -6.13 -11.50
C ARG A 133 7.03 -4.83 -11.21
N LEU A 134 7.07 -4.43 -9.94
CA LEU A 134 7.46 -3.08 -9.56
C LEU A 134 8.85 -2.65 -10.02
N PRO A 135 9.93 -3.45 -9.84
CA PRO A 135 11.25 -2.99 -10.28
C PRO A 135 11.29 -2.63 -11.76
N GLY A 136 10.67 -3.44 -12.62
CA GLY A 136 10.58 -3.16 -14.05
C GLY A 136 9.82 -1.89 -14.35
N GLU A 137 8.71 -1.65 -13.66
CA GLU A 137 7.90 -0.44 -13.80
C GLU A 137 8.66 0.82 -13.40
N LEU A 138 9.60 0.68 -12.47
CA LEU A 138 10.45 1.78 -12.01
C LEU A 138 11.73 1.92 -12.81
N GLY A 139 11.97 1.03 -13.77
CA GLY A 139 13.22 1.02 -14.53
C GLY A 139 14.40 0.48 -13.75
N GLU A 140 14.14 -0.30 -12.69
CA GLU A 140 15.18 -0.87 -11.84
C GLU A 140 15.38 -2.35 -12.13
N ARG A 141 16.62 -2.83 -11.94
CA ARG A 141 16.94 -4.25 -12.01
C ARG A 141 17.04 -4.80 -10.59
N PRO A 142 16.30 -5.87 -10.29
CA PRO A 142 16.38 -6.49 -8.97
C PRO A 142 17.72 -7.17 -8.74
#